data_a40703f4e921bf4e518ad5de60506bcd
#
_entry.id   a40703f4e921bf4e518ad5de60506bcd
#
_cell.length_a   1.000
_cell.length_b   1.000
_cell.length_c   1.000
_cell.angle_alpha   90.00
_cell.angle_beta   90.00
_cell.angle_gamma   90.00
#
_symmetry.space_group_name_H-M   'P 1'
#
loop_
_entity.id
_entity.type
_entity.pdbx_description
1 polymer ?
#
loop_
_entity_poly.entity_id
_entity_poly.type
_entity_poly.pdbx_seq_one_letter_code
_entity_poly.pdbx_strand_id
1 'polypeptide(L)'
;MWCGHTSLVVHSPTIIDNDSDDMNPSEMRATALALYPEDTLEAATLLKQAVPLMVRHNIPANPVQYALWYTYSKGQEPELNRHLDRLVKDFDCFPPESAAKLFREYIIRDELEDARIGQQQAIKLVDGMERDVSRSVKGNLNFQVSLGHCMEMLEAPDDNSLPTILNELQQSAQVMQDQQALFLYQLRAAQNEIKTLRDKLEEASQAAMLDGLTQVFNRATFNRLLEQALNNAPDGVALVMLDIDHFKLFNDQYGHPLGDRVLQHVGQVLRNLLPPHATAARYGGEEFCVILKGCADLKSVHAFAEQLRVKIQSLRIRVRSSDKMLDTITASFGIALFEAGDNLETILTRADDALYQAKRSGRNQVHR
;
A
#
# COMPACT_ATOMS: atom_id res chain seq x y z
N MET A 1 -21.77 -43.78 21.52
CA MET A 1 -20.66 -44.69 21.24
C MET A 1 -20.08 -44.34 19.89
N TRP A 2 -19.04 -43.54 19.88
CA TRP A 2 -18.17 -43.37 18.72
C TRP A 2 -16.76 -43.14 19.28
N CYS A 3 -15.95 -44.20 19.29
CA CYS A 3 -14.52 -44.15 19.52
C CYS A 3 -13.85 -43.80 18.16
N GLY A 4 -13.28 -42.62 18.04
CA GLY A 4 -12.41 -42.26 16.95
C GLY A 4 -10.98 -42.16 17.46
N HIS A 5 -10.15 -43.10 17.08
CA HIS A 5 -8.69 -43.07 17.30
C HIS A 5 -8.08 -41.91 16.53
N THR A 6 -7.56 -40.92 17.24
CA THR A 6 -6.73 -39.86 16.68
C THR A 6 -5.29 -40.34 16.65
N SER A 7 -4.83 -40.83 15.50
CA SER A 7 -3.41 -41.08 15.24
C SER A 7 -2.67 -39.77 15.25
N LEU A 8 -1.75 -39.59 16.18
CA LEU A 8 -0.72 -38.56 16.17
C LEU A 8 0.21 -38.81 14.98
N VAL A 9 -0.02 -38.10 13.87
CA VAL A 9 0.93 -38.02 12.76
C VAL A 9 2.04 -37.07 13.19
N VAL A 10 3.17 -37.63 13.56
CA VAL A 10 4.42 -36.90 13.77
C VAL A 10 4.87 -36.40 12.37
N HIS A 11 4.57 -35.17 12.05
CA HIS A 11 5.11 -34.54 10.84
C HIS A 11 6.60 -34.26 11.04
N SER A 12 7.41 -34.88 10.20
CA SER A 12 8.82 -34.57 10.00
C SER A 12 9.00 -33.06 9.69
N PRO A 13 10.10 -32.41 10.12
CA PRO A 13 10.33 -31.02 9.84
C PRO A 13 10.39 -30.79 8.34
N THR A 14 9.56 -29.90 7.83
CA THR A 14 9.55 -29.50 6.42
C THR A 14 10.85 -28.73 6.14
N ILE A 15 11.78 -29.39 5.48
CA ILE A 15 12.94 -28.75 4.86
C ILE A 15 12.38 -28.05 3.62
N ILE A 16 12.36 -26.74 3.62
CA ILE A 16 12.03 -25.96 2.41
C ILE A 16 13.31 -25.91 1.58
N ASP A 17 13.46 -26.86 0.67
CA ASP A 17 14.41 -26.76 -0.45
C ASP A 17 13.88 -25.70 -1.42
N ASN A 18 14.66 -24.66 -1.63
CA ASN A 18 14.34 -23.49 -2.46
C ASN A 18 14.91 -23.76 -3.88
N ASP A 19 14.30 -24.71 -4.60
CA ASP A 19 14.68 -25.06 -5.99
C ASP A 19 13.65 -24.62 -7.04
N SER A 20 12.78 -23.68 -6.71
CA SER A 20 11.85 -23.13 -7.72
C SER A 20 11.45 -21.71 -7.38
N ASP A 21 12.37 -20.77 -7.52
CA ASP A 21 12.09 -19.37 -7.83
C ASP A 21 13.40 -18.69 -8.23
N ASP A 22 13.90 -19.06 -9.42
CA ASP A 22 14.77 -18.18 -10.21
C ASP A 22 13.94 -17.01 -10.75
N MET A 23 13.41 -16.17 -9.85
CA MET A 23 13.01 -14.83 -10.25
C MET A 23 14.28 -14.06 -10.59
N ASN A 24 14.39 -13.69 -11.84
CA ASN A 24 15.45 -12.88 -12.40
C ASN A 24 15.65 -11.62 -11.53
N PRO A 25 16.89 -11.32 -11.07
CA PRO A 25 17.17 -10.11 -10.29
C PRO A 25 16.69 -8.80 -10.93
N SER A 26 16.46 -8.80 -12.25
CA SER A 26 15.84 -7.69 -12.97
C SER A 26 14.34 -7.57 -12.74
N GLU A 27 13.61 -8.66 -12.43
CA GLU A 27 12.17 -8.60 -12.11
C GLU A 27 11.90 -8.18 -10.66
N MET A 28 12.80 -8.50 -9.73
CA MET A 28 12.74 -7.93 -8.36
C MET A 28 12.98 -6.41 -8.34
N ARG A 29 13.63 -5.84 -9.35
CA ARG A 29 13.84 -4.39 -9.49
C ARG A 29 12.61 -3.66 -10.01
N ALA A 30 11.67 -4.33 -10.64
CA ALA A 30 10.49 -3.72 -11.25
C ALA A 30 9.30 -3.52 -10.29
N THR A 31 9.33 -4.11 -9.09
CA THR A 31 8.19 -4.12 -8.16
C THR A 31 8.40 -3.31 -6.88
N ALA A 32 9.60 -2.79 -6.63
CA ALA A 32 9.82 -1.80 -5.59
C ALA A 32 9.87 -0.43 -6.27
N LEU A 33 9.12 0.54 -5.78
CA LEU A 33 9.39 1.98 -5.98
C LEU A 33 10.84 2.23 -5.54
N ALA A 34 11.79 1.96 -6.42
CA ALA A 34 13.20 2.11 -6.14
C ALA A 34 13.58 3.58 -6.36
N LEU A 35 13.20 4.45 -5.41
CA LEU A 35 13.76 5.80 -5.28
C LEU A 35 15.30 5.76 -5.32
N TYR A 36 15.89 4.61 -4.93
CA TYR A 36 17.32 4.40 -4.81
C TYR A 36 17.71 3.03 -5.39
N PRO A 37 17.95 2.92 -6.72
CA PRO A 37 18.22 1.66 -7.41
C PRO A 37 19.68 1.18 -7.29
N GLU A 38 20.51 1.85 -6.49
CA GLU A 38 21.93 1.58 -6.35
C GLU A 38 22.20 0.20 -5.73
N ASP A 39 23.28 -0.44 -6.14
CA ASP A 39 23.76 -1.64 -5.47
C ASP A 39 24.37 -1.33 -4.09
N THR A 40 24.65 -2.39 -3.30
CA THR A 40 25.14 -2.24 -1.93
C THR A 40 26.48 -1.50 -1.84
N LEU A 41 27.35 -1.63 -2.85
CA LEU A 41 28.68 -1.01 -2.89
C LEU A 41 28.57 0.48 -3.23
N GLU A 42 27.75 0.80 -4.19
CA GLU A 42 27.44 2.17 -4.60
C GLU A 42 26.73 2.92 -3.47
N ALA A 43 25.70 2.31 -2.87
CA ALA A 43 25.02 2.87 -1.70
C ALA A 43 25.96 3.13 -0.52
N ALA A 44 26.87 2.21 -0.22
CA ALA A 44 27.89 2.38 0.83
C ALA A 44 28.87 3.53 0.50
N THR A 45 29.16 3.75 -0.78
CA THR A 45 30.02 4.85 -1.23
C THR A 45 29.33 6.19 -1.04
N LEU A 46 28.06 6.30 -1.45
CA LEU A 46 27.24 7.49 -1.27
C LEU A 46 27.02 7.80 0.21
N LEU A 47 26.79 6.79 1.05
CA LEU A 47 26.72 6.94 2.52
C LEU A 47 27.98 7.57 3.08
N LYS A 48 29.17 7.08 2.67
CA LYS A 48 30.47 7.61 3.10
C LYS A 48 30.71 9.06 2.66
N GLN A 49 30.01 9.54 1.65
CA GLN A 49 30.07 10.93 1.19
C GLN A 49 29.03 11.81 1.93
N ALA A 50 27.78 11.34 2.04
CA ALA A 50 26.68 12.09 2.63
C ALA A 50 26.84 12.37 4.12
N VAL A 51 27.20 11.36 4.92
CA VAL A 51 27.31 11.49 6.38
C VAL A 51 28.36 12.51 6.83
N PRO A 52 29.60 12.55 6.28
CA PRO A 52 30.57 13.58 6.60
C PRO A 52 30.11 15.00 6.26
N LEU A 53 29.37 15.17 5.15
CA LEU A 53 28.78 16.46 4.80
C LEU A 53 27.74 16.92 5.82
N MET A 54 26.86 16.01 6.25
CA MET A 54 25.87 16.29 7.29
C MET A 54 26.52 16.66 8.61
N VAL A 55 27.56 15.94 9.04
CA VAL A 55 28.32 16.23 10.26
C VAL A 55 29.01 17.59 10.14
N ARG A 56 29.65 17.90 9.01
CA ARG A 56 30.32 19.18 8.77
C ARG A 56 29.38 20.38 8.94
N HIS A 57 28.14 20.24 8.52
CA HIS A 57 27.12 21.31 8.53
C HIS A 57 26.16 21.21 9.73
N ASN A 58 26.50 20.38 10.74
CA ASN A 58 25.69 20.17 11.94
C ASN A 58 24.22 19.80 11.66
N ILE A 59 24.00 18.91 10.67
CA ILE A 59 22.69 18.49 10.19
C ILE A 59 22.32 17.17 10.87
N PRO A 60 21.13 17.09 11.54
CA PRO A 60 20.69 15.85 12.20
C PRO A 60 20.49 14.73 11.19
N ALA A 61 21.01 13.53 11.47
CA ALA A 61 20.88 12.35 10.59
C ALA A 61 19.50 11.68 10.74
N ASN A 62 18.41 12.45 10.54
CA ASN A 62 17.07 11.90 10.41
C ASN A 62 16.80 11.45 8.96
N PRO A 63 15.78 10.60 8.69
CA PRO A 63 15.51 10.05 7.35
C PRO A 63 15.34 11.10 6.26
N VAL A 64 14.67 12.22 6.54
CA VAL A 64 14.42 13.30 5.57
C VAL A 64 15.73 13.98 5.17
N GLN A 65 16.54 14.36 6.15
CA GLN A 65 17.83 15.00 5.93
C GLN A 65 18.80 14.05 5.23
N TYR A 66 18.84 12.80 5.71
CA TYR A 66 19.69 11.78 5.10
C TYR A 66 19.35 11.56 3.62
N ALA A 67 18.07 11.43 3.25
CA ALA A 67 17.66 11.24 1.86
C ALA A 67 18.09 12.44 0.98
N LEU A 68 17.94 13.68 1.45
CA LEU A 68 18.38 14.88 0.73
C LEU A 68 19.90 14.88 0.47
N TRP A 69 20.70 14.59 1.50
CA TRP A 69 22.17 14.61 1.39
C TRP A 69 22.71 13.38 0.66
N TYR A 70 22.00 12.28 0.71
CA TYR A 70 22.28 11.11 -0.12
C TYR A 70 22.07 11.43 -1.60
N THR A 71 20.95 12.05 -1.97
CA THR A 71 20.64 12.51 -3.33
C THR A 71 21.60 13.59 -3.80
N TYR A 72 22.00 14.52 -2.91
CA TYR A 72 23.05 15.49 -3.15
C TYR A 72 24.36 14.80 -3.57
N SER A 73 24.78 13.80 -2.80
CA SER A 73 26.03 13.04 -3.05
C SER A 73 25.99 12.25 -4.35
N LYS A 74 24.79 11.85 -4.80
CA LYS A 74 24.57 11.17 -6.08
C LYS A 74 24.80 12.12 -7.28
N GLY A 75 24.58 13.43 -7.09
CA GLY A 75 24.86 14.44 -8.11
C GLY A 75 23.91 14.44 -9.32
N GLN A 76 22.84 13.67 -9.28
CA GLN A 76 21.90 13.55 -10.40
C GLN A 76 20.88 14.69 -10.47
N GLU A 77 20.69 15.45 -9.37
CA GLU A 77 19.76 16.57 -9.24
C GLU A 77 20.50 17.91 -9.03
N PRO A 78 20.99 18.57 -10.10
CA PRO A 78 21.78 19.82 -9.98
C PRO A 78 21.02 20.98 -9.33
N GLU A 79 19.70 21.02 -9.48
CA GLU A 79 18.85 22.04 -8.85
C GLU A 79 18.78 21.84 -7.34
N LEU A 80 18.56 20.61 -6.87
CA LEU A 80 18.61 20.26 -5.46
C LEU A 80 19.96 20.65 -4.84
N ASN A 81 21.06 20.29 -5.53
CA ASN A 81 22.41 20.59 -5.05
C ASN A 81 22.61 22.10 -4.90
N ARG A 82 22.18 22.91 -5.88
CA ARG A 82 22.24 24.38 -5.78
C ARG A 82 21.41 24.95 -4.63
N HIS A 83 20.23 24.38 -4.37
CA HIS A 83 19.40 24.80 -3.24
C HIS A 83 20.03 24.43 -1.90
N LEU A 84 20.56 23.21 -1.77
CA LEU A 84 21.24 22.77 -0.54
C LEU A 84 22.50 23.60 -0.27
N ASP A 85 23.33 23.84 -1.28
CA ASP A 85 24.53 24.67 -1.17
C ASP A 85 24.21 26.12 -0.71
N ARG A 86 23.11 26.68 -1.22
CA ARG A 86 22.65 28.01 -0.83
C ARG A 86 22.18 28.03 0.62
N LEU A 87 21.37 27.06 1.03
CA LEU A 87 20.87 26.97 2.40
C LEU A 87 21.99 26.79 3.42
N VAL A 88 22.98 25.96 3.10
CA VAL A 88 24.15 25.76 3.98
C VAL A 88 25.01 27.03 4.06
N LYS A 89 25.06 27.85 3.00
CA LYS A 89 25.82 29.09 2.99
C LYS A 89 25.12 30.24 3.72
N ASP A 90 23.79 30.27 3.64
CA ASP A 90 22.98 31.38 4.14
C ASP A 90 22.55 31.20 5.62
N PHE A 91 22.64 29.99 6.16
CA PHE A 91 22.18 29.65 7.52
C PHE A 91 23.23 28.85 8.29
N ASP A 92 23.51 29.26 9.53
CA ASP A 92 24.39 28.53 10.45
C ASP A 92 23.81 27.17 10.90
N CYS A 93 22.47 26.99 10.80
CA CYS A 93 21.75 25.77 11.09
C CYS A 93 20.76 25.49 9.97
N PHE A 94 20.74 24.27 9.46
CA PHE A 94 19.87 23.87 8.36
C PHE A 94 18.39 23.86 8.78
N PRO A 95 17.51 24.72 8.20
CA PRO A 95 16.14 24.87 8.67
C PRO A 95 15.29 23.61 8.40
N PRO A 96 14.62 23.01 9.42
CA PRO A 96 13.81 21.80 9.23
C PRO A 96 12.66 21.96 8.22
N GLU A 97 12.05 23.15 8.16
CA GLU A 97 10.97 23.45 7.22
C GLU A 97 11.46 23.45 5.76
N SER A 98 12.65 24.00 5.53
CA SER A 98 13.29 24.00 4.21
C SER A 98 13.64 22.58 3.77
N ALA A 99 14.11 21.74 4.71
CA ALA A 99 14.37 20.33 4.44
C ALA A 99 13.09 19.58 4.05
N ALA A 100 12.00 19.76 4.78
CA ALA A 100 10.72 19.13 4.47
C ALA A 100 10.15 19.58 3.11
N LYS A 101 10.39 20.85 2.74
CA LYS A 101 9.99 21.38 1.42
C LYS A 101 10.80 20.74 0.30
N LEU A 102 12.14 20.76 0.39
CA LEU A 102 13.02 20.18 -0.61
C LEU A 102 12.82 18.66 -0.75
N PHE A 103 12.59 17.96 0.36
CA PHE A 103 12.28 16.53 0.34
C PHE A 103 11.01 16.22 -0.46
N ARG A 104 9.95 17.01 -0.27
CA ARG A 104 8.71 16.88 -1.06
C ARG A 104 8.92 17.24 -2.53
N GLU A 105 9.73 18.25 -2.81
CA GLU A 105 9.92 18.79 -4.15
C GLU A 105 10.85 17.91 -5.02
N TYR A 106 11.86 17.28 -4.42
CA TYR A 106 12.91 16.56 -5.15
C TYR A 106 12.97 15.07 -4.90
N ILE A 107 12.45 14.57 -3.77
CA ILE A 107 12.53 13.15 -3.40
C ILE A 107 11.20 12.43 -3.64
N ILE A 108 10.05 13.03 -3.23
CA ILE A 108 8.72 12.43 -3.43
C ILE A 108 8.03 12.96 -4.71
N ARG A 109 8.77 13.65 -5.54
CA ARG A 109 8.25 14.32 -6.75
C ARG A 109 7.50 13.37 -7.66
N ASP A 110 8.04 12.18 -7.91
CA ASP A 110 7.46 11.22 -8.86
C ASP A 110 6.12 10.67 -8.37
N GLU A 111 5.99 10.35 -7.07
CA GLU A 111 4.71 9.88 -6.49
C GLU A 111 3.63 10.99 -6.50
N LEU A 112 4.02 12.24 -6.21
CA LEU A 112 3.12 13.39 -6.27
C LEU A 112 2.77 13.76 -7.72
N GLU A 113 3.70 13.58 -8.66
CA GLU A 113 3.47 13.85 -10.08
C GLU A 113 2.51 12.82 -10.68
N ASP A 114 2.64 11.53 -10.36
CA ASP A 114 1.71 10.49 -10.80
C ASP A 114 0.29 10.73 -10.28
N ALA A 115 0.14 11.11 -9.00
CA ALA A 115 -1.15 11.48 -8.43
C ALA A 115 -1.73 12.75 -9.12
N ARG A 116 -0.88 13.74 -9.41
CA ARG A 116 -1.26 14.98 -10.11
C ARG A 116 -1.65 14.72 -11.55
N ILE A 117 -0.91 13.85 -12.26
CA ILE A 117 -1.23 13.41 -13.62
C ILE A 117 -2.59 12.72 -13.64
N GLY A 118 -2.84 11.77 -12.72
CA GLY A 118 -4.13 11.10 -12.59
C GLY A 118 -5.29 12.08 -12.33
N GLN A 119 -5.09 13.06 -11.45
CA GLN A 119 -6.07 14.12 -11.19
C GLN A 119 -6.33 14.99 -12.43
N GLN A 120 -5.27 15.38 -13.15
CA GLN A 120 -5.41 16.17 -14.39
C GLN A 120 -6.10 15.37 -15.49
N GLN A 121 -5.84 14.07 -15.60
CA GLN A 121 -6.53 13.20 -16.57
C GLN A 121 -8.02 13.12 -16.25
N ALA A 122 -8.38 12.94 -14.97
CA ALA A 122 -9.78 12.93 -14.54
C ALA A 122 -10.51 14.26 -14.86
N ILE A 123 -9.88 15.40 -14.59
CA ILE A 123 -10.44 16.73 -14.92
C ILE A 123 -10.65 16.86 -16.44
N LYS A 124 -9.64 16.52 -17.25
CA LYS A 124 -9.76 16.58 -18.72
C LYS A 124 -10.87 15.69 -19.26
N LEU A 125 -11.07 14.52 -18.64
CA LEU A 125 -12.15 13.59 -19.00
C LEU A 125 -13.51 14.22 -18.74
N VAL A 126 -13.71 14.81 -17.55
CA VAL A 126 -14.96 15.50 -17.17
C VAL A 126 -15.25 16.68 -18.10
N ASP A 127 -14.26 17.54 -18.36
CA ASP A 127 -14.38 18.68 -19.29
C ASP A 127 -14.70 18.22 -20.72
N GLY A 128 -14.14 17.08 -21.13
CA GLY A 128 -14.45 16.43 -22.41
C GLY A 128 -15.91 16.01 -22.49
N MET A 129 -16.39 15.28 -21.46
CA MET A 129 -17.77 14.82 -21.38
C MET A 129 -18.77 15.98 -21.34
N GLU A 130 -18.50 17.06 -20.63
CA GLU A 130 -19.35 18.24 -20.59
C GLU A 130 -19.51 18.86 -21.98
N ARG A 131 -18.42 19.00 -22.74
CA ARG A 131 -18.46 19.52 -24.10
C ARG A 131 -19.26 18.60 -25.04
N ASP A 132 -19.14 17.28 -24.91
CA ASP A 132 -19.82 16.31 -25.74
C ASP A 132 -21.31 16.26 -25.44
N VAL A 133 -21.70 16.36 -24.19
CA VAL A 133 -23.11 16.50 -23.76
C VAL A 133 -23.69 17.80 -24.32
N SER A 134 -23.00 18.92 -24.18
CA SER A 134 -23.43 20.22 -24.70
C SER A 134 -23.63 20.20 -26.22
N ARG A 135 -22.74 19.51 -26.94
CA ARG A 135 -22.85 19.34 -28.40
C ARG A 135 -24.05 18.48 -28.79
N SER A 136 -24.31 17.41 -28.05
CA SER A 136 -25.47 16.54 -28.27
C SER A 136 -26.79 17.26 -28.00
N VAL A 137 -26.87 18.05 -26.90
CA VAL A 137 -28.05 18.87 -26.59
C VAL A 137 -28.31 19.91 -27.68
N LYS A 138 -27.25 20.59 -28.15
CA LYS A 138 -27.38 21.58 -29.26
C LYS A 138 -27.85 20.91 -30.55
N GLY A 139 -27.37 19.73 -30.87
CA GLY A 139 -27.82 18.96 -32.03
C GLY A 139 -29.30 18.60 -31.96
N ASN A 140 -29.77 18.15 -30.79
CA ASN A 140 -31.18 17.88 -30.56
C ASN A 140 -32.07 19.14 -30.72
N LEU A 141 -31.63 20.28 -30.19
CA LEU A 141 -32.35 21.55 -30.35
C LEU A 141 -32.43 21.99 -31.83
N ASN A 142 -31.35 21.85 -32.59
CA ASN A 142 -31.35 22.18 -34.02
C ASN A 142 -32.35 21.27 -34.79
N PHE A 143 -32.38 19.99 -34.47
CA PHE A 143 -33.33 19.07 -35.06
C PHE A 143 -34.79 19.44 -34.75
N GLN A 144 -35.08 19.85 -33.47
CA GLN A 144 -36.40 20.35 -33.08
C GLN A 144 -36.80 21.61 -33.87
N VAL A 145 -35.87 22.53 -34.11
CA VAL A 145 -36.10 23.73 -34.91
C VAL A 145 -36.44 23.37 -36.36
N SER A 146 -35.67 22.46 -36.98
CA SER A 146 -35.95 21.97 -38.34
C SER A 146 -37.31 21.29 -38.45
N LEU A 147 -37.67 20.49 -37.45
CA LEU A 147 -39.01 19.89 -37.38
C LEU A 147 -40.13 20.95 -37.32
N GLY A 148 -39.96 21.99 -36.47
CA GLY A 148 -40.91 23.10 -36.36
C GLY A 148 -41.11 23.84 -37.69
N HIS A 149 -39.98 24.16 -38.36
CA HIS A 149 -40.01 24.78 -39.69
C HIS A 149 -40.75 23.90 -40.75
N CYS A 150 -40.47 22.59 -40.74
CA CYS A 150 -41.17 21.66 -41.65
C CYS A 150 -42.68 21.59 -41.37
N MET A 151 -43.11 21.68 -40.09
CA MET A 151 -44.51 21.72 -39.69
C MET A 151 -45.19 23.01 -40.17
N GLU A 152 -44.54 24.17 -40.03
CA GLU A 152 -45.05 25.44 -40.55
C GLU A 152 -45.25 25.41 -42.08
N MET A 153 -44.30 24.82 -42.81
CA MET A 153 -44.40 24.64 -44.27
C MET A 153 -45.54 23.72 -44.68
N LEU A 154 -45.95 22.75 -43.87
CA LEU A 154 -47.06 21.85 -44.06
C LEU A 154 -48.41 22.50 -43.82
N GLU A 155 -48.51 23.52 -42.99
CA GLU A 155 -49.74 24.27 -42.68
C GLU A 155 -50.14 25.19 -43.84
N ALA A 156 -49.22 25.63 -44.72
CA ALA A 156 -49.47 26.45 -45.90
C ALA A 156 -48.77 25.82 -47.14
N PRO A 157 -49.28 24.70 -47.68
CA PRO A 157 -48.58 23.94 -48.72
C PRO A 157 -48.61 24.69 -50.04
N ASP A 158 -47.42 24.85 -50.66
CA ASP A 158 -47.20 25.24 -52.04
C ASP A 158 -46.90 23.99 -52.90
N ASP A 159 -47.18 24.00 -54.20
CA ASP A 159 -47.09 22.82 -55.08
C ASP A 159 -45.72 22.11 -55.10
N ASN A 160 -44.66 22.77 -54.63
CA ASN A 160 -43.30 22.25 -54.54
C ASN A 160 -42.80 22.05 -53.07
N SER A 161 -43.62 22.22 -52.06
CA SER A 161 -43.19 22.22 -50.67
C SER A 161 -42.82 20.80 -50.13
N LEU A 162 -43.53 19.74 -50.58
CA LEU A 162 -43.36 18.38 -50.11
C LEU A 162 -41.94 17.79 -50.38
N PRO A 163 -41.35 17.86 -51.58
CA PRO A 163 -39.98 17.39 -51.79
C PRO A 163 -38.93 18.13 -50.98
N THR A 164 -39.12 19.46 -50.78
CA THR A 164 -38.22 20.28 -50.01
C THR A 164 -38.25 19.91 -48.52
N ILE A 165 -39.44 19.70 -47.95
CA ILE A 165 -39.65 19.28 -46.56
C ILE A 165 -39.02 17.90 -46.33
N LEU A 166 -39.24 16.93 -47.24
CA LEU A 166 -38.65 15.58 -47.14
C LEU A 166 -37.13 15.63 -47.16
N ASN A 167 -36.53 16.42 -48.03
CA ASN A 167 -35.06 16.57 -48.12
C ASN A 167 -34.48 17.23 -46.84
N GLU A 168 -35.13 18.26 -46.34
CA GLU A 168 -34.68 18.93 -45.11
C GLU A 168 -34.78 18.02 -43.87
N LEU A 169 -35.88 17.25 -43.74
CA LEU A 169 -36.02 16.24 -42.69
C LEU A 169 -34.98 15.15 -42.79
N GLN A 170 -34.72 14.65 -44.04
CA GLN A 170 -33.73 13.62 -44.22
C GLN A 170 -32.32 14.08 -43.89
N GLN A 171 -31.93 15.28 -44.28
CA GLN A 171 -30.66 15.87 -43.93
C GLN A 171 -30.51 16.10 -42.40
N SER A 172 -31.54 16.65 -41.76
CA SER A 172 -31.53 16.90 -40.34
C SER A 172 -31.47 15.59 -39.53
N ALA A 173 -32.20 14.55 -39.98
CA ALA A 173 -32.16 13.23 -39.34
C ALA A 173 -30.77 12.57 -39.50
N GLN A 174 -30.12 12.70 -40.67
CA GLN A 174 -28.79 12.16 -40.89
C GLN A 174 -27.76 12.82 -40.00
N VAL A 175 -27.75 14.15 -39.92
CA VAL A 175 -26.87 14.91 -39.03
C VAL A 175 -27.06 14.49 -37.57
N MET A 176 -28.30 14.32 -37.11
CA MET A 176 -28.61 13.86 -35.80
C MET A 176 -28.08 12.44 -35.50
N GLN A 177 -28.26 11.52 -36.45
CA GLN A 177 -27.75 10.15 -36.34
C GLN A 177 -26.21 10.12 -36.23
N ASP A 178 -25.51 10.92 -37.05
CA ASP A 178 -24.06 10.99 -37.04
C ASP A 178 -23.54 11.57 -35.68
N GLN A 179 -24.23 12.59 -35.18
CA GLN A 179 -23.92 13.17 -33.86
C GLN A 179 -24.16 12.18 -32.71
N GLN A 180 -25.25 11.42 -32.73
CA GLN A 180 -25.53 10.38 -31.75
C GLN A 180 -24.49 9.25 -31.80
N ALA A 181 -24.09 8.81 -32.99
CA ALA A 181 -23.07 7.78 -33.14
C ALA A 181 -21.71 8.22 -32.54
N LEU A 182 -21.32 9.47 -32.82
CA LEU A 182 -20.11 10.08 -32.26
C LEU A 182 -20.19 10.18 -30.74
N PHE A 183 -21.32 10.65 -30.21
CA PHE A 183 -21.53 10.76 -28.76
C PHE A 183 -21.44 9.40 -28.05
N LEU A 184 -22.07 8.36 -28.60
CA LEU A 184 -21.99 7.00 -28.06
C LEU A 184 -20.56 6.44 -28.09
N TYR A 185 -19.80 6.73 -29.14
CA TYR A 185 -18.39 6.35 -29.24
C TYR A 185 -17.56 7.02 -28.13
N GLN A 186 -17.72 8.33 -27.95
CA GLN A 186 -17.01 9.11 -26.92
C GLN A 186 -17.38 8.66 -25.51
N LEU A 187 -18.67 8.37 -25.26
CA LEU A 187 -19.14 7.83 -23.98
C LEU A 187 -18.49 6.49 -23.63
N ARG A 188 -18.38 5.58 -24.61
CA ARG A 188 -17.70 4.29 -24.42
C ARG A 188 -16.21 4.45 -24.15
N ALA A 189 -15.55 5.37 -24.84
CA ALA A 189 -14.14 5.67 -24.60
C ALA A 189 -13.93 6.20 -23.17
N ALA A 190 -14.77 7.15 -22.72
CA ALA A 190 -14.74 7.69 -21.35
C ALA A 190 -14.99 6.60 -20.28
N GLN A 191 -15.95 5.69 -20.52
CA GLN A 191 -16.20 4.57 -19.61
C GLN A 191 -14.99 3.64 -19.47
N ASN A 192 -14.30 3.35 -20.57
CA ASN A 192 -13.09 2.51 -20.54
C ASN A 192 -11.96 3.20 -19.78
N GLU A 193 -11.78 4.51 -19.96
CA GLU A 193 -10.76 5.29 -19.25
C GLU A 193 -11.04 5.35 -17.76
N ILE A 194 -12.30 5.59 -17.35
CA ILE A 194 -12.72 5.54 -15.94
C ILE A 194 -12.41 4.18 -15.32
N LYS A 195 -12.68 3.10 -16.04
CA LYS A 195 -12.37 1.74 -15.57
C LYS A 195 -10.86 1.58 -15.35
N THR A 196 -10.05 1.96 -16.32
CA THR A 196 -8.58 1.88 -16.22
C THR A 196 -8.02 2.69 -15.05
N LEU A 197 -8.55 3.91 -14.82
CA LEU A 197 -8.14 4.75 -13.69
C LEU A 197 -8.55 4.15 -12.34
N ARG A 198 -9.73 3.52 -12.26
CA ARG A 198 -10.15 2.80 -11.05
C ARG A 198 -9.27 1.60 -10.75
N ASP A 199 -8.95 0.79 -11.76
CA ASP A 199 -8.10 -0.38 -11.61
C ASP A 199 -6.70 0.04 -11.10
N LYS A 200 -6.10 1.08 -11.68
CA LYS A 200 -4.82 1.66 -11.21
C LYS A 200 -4.89 2.20 -9.79
N LEU A 201 -5.98 2.89 -9.43
CA LEU A 201 -6.18 3.41 -8.08
C LEU A 201 -6.30 2.29 -7.06
N GLU A 202 -6.99 1.19 -7.44
CA GLU A 202 -7.15 0.02 -6.58
C GLU A 202 -5.81 -0.69 -6.37
N GLU A 203 -5.02 -0.89 -7.43
CA GLU A 203 -3.67 -1.46 -7.36
C GLU A 203 -2.75 -0.61 -6.46
N ALA A 204 -2.71 0.71 -6.67
CA ALA A 204 -1.91 1.62 -5.86
C ALA A 204 -2.38 1.62 -4.39
N SER A 205 -3.70 1.58 -4.16
CA SER A 205 -4.28 1.50 -2.81
C SER A 205 -3.92 0.19 -2.11
N GLN A 206 -3.97 -0.94 -2.81
CA GLN A 206 -3.58 -2.25 -2.26
C GLN A 206 -2.08 -2.28 -1.94
N ALA A 207 -1.23 -1.77 -2.82
CA ALA A 207 0.21 -1.66 -2.57
C ALA A 207 0.52 -0.78 -1.35
N ALA A 208 -0.23 0.33 -1.18
CA ALA A 208 -0.08 1.23 -0.03
C ALA A 208 -0.59 0.63 1.30
N MET A 209 -1.36 -0.47 1.29
CA MET A 209 -1.87 -1.11 2.51
C MET A 209 -0.89 -2.11 3.13
N LEU A 210 0.01 -2.68 2.36
CA LEU A 210 0.92 -3.72 2.80
C LEU A 210 2.26 -3.15 3.28
N ASP A 211 2.95 -3.90 4.14
CA ASP A 211 4.36 -3.71 4.44
C ASP A 211 5.19 -4.32 3.31
N GLY A 212 6.06 -3.54 2.69
CA GLY A 212 6.82 -3.93 1.51
C GLY A 212 7.74 -5.14 1.74
N LEU A 213 8.25 -5.32 2.97
CA LEU A 213 9.16 -6.42 3.30
C LEU A 213 8.41 -7.73 3.61
N THR A 214 7.35 -7.65 4.44
CA THR A 214 6.71 -8.83 5.03
C THR A 214 5.41 -9.23 4.35
N GLN A 215 4.86 -8.34 3.51
CA GLN A 215 3.60 -8.56 2.77
C GLN A 215 2.38 -8.86 3.67
N VAL A 216 2.43 -8.48 4.94
CA VAL A 216 1.27 -8.30 5.81
C VAL A 216 0.85 -6.84 5.78
N PHE A 217 -0.29 -6.48 6.36
CA PHE A 217 -0.69 -5.07 6.40
C PHE A 217 0.33 -4.20 7.15
N ASN A 218 0.44 -2.93 6.75
CA ASN A 218 1.25 -1.96 7.46
C ASN A 218 0.50 -1.37 8.67
N ARG A 219 1.21 -0.63 9.53
CA ARG A 219 0.66 -0.02 10.74
C ARG A 219 -0.53 0.90 10.49
N ALA A 220 -0.51 1.70 9.43
CA ALA A 220 -1.60 2.62 9.12
C ALA A 220 -2.91 1.86 8.78
N THR A 221 -2.80 0.84 7.96
CA THR A 221 -3.91 -0.05 7.61
C THR A 221 -4.41 -0.82 8.84
N PHE A 222 -3.50 -1.33 9.68
CA PHE A 222 -3.84 -1.99 10.92
C PHE A 222 -4.70 -1.11 11.85
N ASN A 223 -4.27 0.13 12.12
CA ASN A 223 -5.01 1.03 12.99
C ASN A 223 -6.44 1.24 12.47
N ARG A 224 -6.61 1.49 11.19
CA ARG A 224 -7.92 1.65 10.55
C ARG A 224 -8.79 0.40 10.68
N LEU A 225 -8.21 -0.79 10.45
CA LEU A 225 -8.95 -2.06 10.54
C LEU A 225 -9.33 -2.42 11.98
N LEU A 226 -8.47 -2.07 12.96
CA LEU A 226 -8.77 -2.27 14.37
C LEU A 226 -9.90 -1.34 14.84
N GLU A 227 -9.86 -0.05 14.49
CA GLU A 227 -10.95 0.88 14.77
C GLU A 227 -12.29 0.40 14.17
N GLN A 228 -12.28 -0.05 12.92
CA GLN A 228 -13.46 -0.61 12.28
C GLN A 228 -13.96 -1.89 12.99
N ALA A 229 -13.05 -2.74 13.46
CA ALA A 229 -13.41 -3.95 14.20
C ALA A 229 -14.03 -3.61 15.55
N LEU A 230 -13.48 -2.64 16.29
CA LEU A 230 -14.00 -2.22 17.60
C LEU A 230 -15.39 -1.59 17.48
N ASN A 231 -15.62 -0.77 16.44
CA ASN A 231 -16.90 -0.13 16.21
C ASN A 231 -18.02 -1.09 15.77
N ASN A 232 -17.67 -2.24 15.19
CA ASN A 232 -18.60 -3.23 14.62
C ASN A 232 -18.47 -4.62 15.28
N ALA A 233 -18.17 -4.70 16.57
CA ALA A 233 -17.85 -5.93 17.28
C ALA A 233 -19.02 -6.54 18.09
N PRO A 234 -20.12 -7.03 17.46
CA PRO A 234 -21.19 -7.72 18.20
C PRO A 234 -20.71 -9.04 18.82
N ASP A 235 -19.72 -9.70 18.20
CA ASP A 235 -19.25 -11.04 18.57
C ASP A 235 -17.85 -11.07 19.21
N GLY A 236 -17.33 -9.89 19.55
CA GLY A 236 -16.02 -9.72 20.17
C GLY A 236 -14.86 -9.57 19.18
N VAL A 237 -13.82 -8.92 19.67
CA VAL A 237 -12.53 -8.74 18.98
C VAL A 237 -11.41 -9.13 19.93
N ALA A 238 -10.39 -9.81 19.43
CA ALA A 238 -9.16 -10.03 20.17
C ALA A 238 -7.98 -9.44 19.40
N LEU A 239 -7.06 -8.86 20.12
CA LEU A 239 -5.77 -8.37 19.64
C LEU A 239 -4.66 -9.26 20.15
N VAL A 240 -3.79 -9.72 19.25
CA VAL A 240 -2.55 -10.42 19.59
C VAL A 240 -1.39 -9.56 19.09
N MET A 241 -0.54 -9.10 20.00
CA MET A 241 0.72 -8.47 19.68
C MET A 241 1.85 -9.48 19.82
N LEU A 242 2.82 -9.43 18.94
CA LEU A 242 4.01 -10.27 19.00
C LEU A 242 5.25 -9.45 18.67
N ASP A 243 6.37 -9.84 19.27
CA ASP A 243 7.68 -9.24 19.07
C ASP A 243 8.74 -10.35 19.00
N ILE A 244 9.67 -10.23 18.06
CA ILE A 244 10.73 -11.23 17.87
C ILE A 244 11.79 -11.06 18.95
N ASP A 245 11.99 -12.10 19.73
CA ASP A 245 12.91 -12.07 20.86
C ASP A 245 14.35 -11.84 20.41
N HIS A 246 15.02 -10.85 21.05
CA HIS A 246 16.43 -10.53 20.81
C HIS A 246 16.77 -10.13 19.37
N PHE A 247 15.81 -9.62 18.60
CA PHE A 247 16.00 -9.32 17.17
C PHE A 247 17.13 -8.32 16.90
N LYS A 248 17.30 -7.32 17.77
CA LYS A 248 18.43 -6.37 17.68
C LYS A 248 19.77 -7.09 17.80
N LEU A 249 19.92 -7.99 18.78
CA LEU A 249 21.17 -8.77 18.95
C LEU A 249 21.41 -9.69 17.75
N PHE A 250 20.35 -10.25 17.20
CA PHE A 250 20.40 -11.02 15.98
C PHE A 250 20.93 -10.20 14.80
N ASN A 251 20.41 -8.99 14.60
CA ASN A 251 20.89 -8.08 13.54
C ASN A 251 22.33 -7.65 13.76
N ASP A 252 22.72 -7.38 15.00
CA ASP A 252 24.11 -7.00 15.35
C ASP A 252 25.09 -8.14 15.06
N GLN A 253 24.65 -9.41 15.21
CA GLN A 253 25.48 -10.60 15.00
C GLN A 253 25.52 -11.06 13.54
N TYR A 254 24.38 -11.02 12.83
CA TYR A 254 24.22 -11.64 11.51
C TYR A 254 23.99 -10.65 10.37
N GLY A 255 23.78 -9.38 10.70
CA GLY A 255 23.52 -8.30 9.76
C GLY A 255 22.03 -8.15 9.37
N HIS A 256 21.65 -6.95 9.00
CA HIS A 256 20.28 -6.58 8.60
C HIS A 256 19.69 -7.45 7.47
N PRO A 257 20.45 -7.83 6.42
CA PRO A 257 19.86 -8.66 5.35
C PRO A 257 19.34 -10.03 5.82
N LEU A 258 19.93 -10.57 6.89
CA LEU A 258 19.45 -11.82 7.46
C LEU A 258 18.26 -11.58 8.41
N GLY A 259 18.25 -10.45 9.14
CA GLY A 259 17.09 -10.00 9.89
C GLY A 259 15.87 -9.76 9.01
N ASP A 260 16.04 -9.17 7.84
CA ASP A 260 14.97 -8.98 6.87
C ASP A 260 14.34 -10.31 6.43
N ARG A 261 15.15 -11.34 6.21
CA ARG A 261 14.66 -12.71 5.93
C ARG A 261 13.87 -13.29 7.09
N VAL A 262 14.31 -13.07 8.33
CA VAL A 262 13.53 -13.47 9.52
C VAL A 262 12.15 -12.81 9.49
N LEU A 263 12.09 -11.50 9.28
CA LEU A 263 10.84 -10.75 9.20
C LEU A 263 9.93 -11.26 8.06
N GLN A 264 10.48 -11.53 6.89
CA GLN A 264 9.75 -12.12 5.76
C GLN A 264 9.14 -13.49 6.12
N HIS A 265 9.91 -14.38 6.76
CA HIS A 265 9.40 -15.69 7.17
C HIS A 265 8.32 -15.59 8.27
N VAL A 266 8.48 -14.67 9.23
CA VAL A 266 7.44 -14.41 10.23
C VAL A 266 6.16 -13.90 9.55
N GLY A 267 6.27 -12.95 8.62
CA GLY A 267 5.15 -12.49 7.81
C GLY A 267 4.47 -13.63 7.04
N GLN A 268 5.24 -14.53 6.46
CA GLN A 268 4.72 -15.71 5.76
C GLN A 268 4.00 -16.69 6.71
N VAL A 269 4.56 -16.94 7.89
CA VAL A 269 3.91 -17.76 8.92
C VAL A 269 2.57 -17.17 9.32
N LEU A 270 2.53 -15.87 9.56
CA LEU A 270 1.29 -15.17 9.88
C LEU A 270 0.26 -15.35 8.76
N ARG A 271 0.59 -15.03 7.51
CA ARG A 271 -0.35 -15.18 6.39
C ARG A 271 -0.89 -16.61 6.23
N ASN A 272 -0.04 -17.61 6.43
CA ASN A 272 -0.42 -19.01 6.22
C ASN A 272 -1.27 -19.59 7.35
N LEU A 273 -1.20 -19.03 8.56
CA LEU A 273 -1.92 -19.55 9.73
C LEU A 273 -3.11 -18.69 10.15
N LEU A 274 -3.31 -17.53 9.50
CA LEU A 274 -4.47 -16.68 9.79
C LEU A 274 -5.78 -17.45 9.59
N PRO A 275 -6.67 -17.48 10.60
CA PRO A 275 -8.01 -17.98 10.40
C PRO A 275 -8.84 -17.03 9.51
N PRO A 276 -9.96 -17.51 8.94
CA PRO A 276 -10.90 -16.63 8.24
C PRO A 276 -11.28 -15.43 9.12
N HIS A 277 -11.37 -14.25 8.52
CA HIS A 277 -11.69 -12.98 9.21
C HIS A 277 -10.63 -12.46 10.20
N ALA A 278 -9.43 -13.04 10.24
CA ALA A 278 -8.29 -12.48 10.93
C ALA A 278 -7.42 -11.62 10.01
N THR A 279 -6.71 -10.69 10.62
CA THR A 279 -5.85 -9.75 9.89
C THR A 279 -4.50 -9.64 10.60
N ALA A 280 -3.39 -9.84 9.88
CA ALA A 280 -2.05 -9.60 10.40
C ALA A 280 -1.44 -8.33 9.83
N ALA A 281 -0.64 -7.65 10.64
CA ALA A 281 0.07 -6.44 10.26
C ALA A 281 1.45 -6.38 10.90
N ARG A 282 2.37 -5.65 10.26
CA ARG A 282 3.62 -5.22 10.87
C ARG A 282 3.41 -3.87 11.54
N TYR A 283 3.55 -3.84 12.86
CA TYR A 283 3.26 -2.66 13.67
C TYR A 283 4.49 -1.79 13.92
N GLY A 284 5.66 -2.43 14.05
CA GLY A 284 6.96 -1.79 14.27
C GLY A 284 8.07 -2.50 13.50
N GLY A 285 9.33 -2.24 13.86
CA GLY A 285 10.49 -2.84 13.22
C GLY A 285 10.48 -4.37 13.27
N GLU A 286 10.24 -4.92 14.46
CA GLU A 286 10.23 -6.36 14.79
C GLU A 286 8.90 -6.80 15.41
N GLU A 287 7.91 -5.88 15.43
CA GLU A 287 6.62 -6.05 16.07
C GLU A 287 5.54 -6.32 15.03
N PHE A 288 4.69 -7.32 15.31
CA PHE A 288 3.53 -7.64 14.49
C PHE A 288 2.28 -7.69 15.36
N CYS A 289 1.13 -7.47 14.73
CA CYS A 289 -0.17 -7.53 15.36
C CYS A 289 -1.12 -8.42 14.56
N VAL A 290 -2.02 -9.12 15.26
CA VAL A 290 -3.11 -9.87 14.64
C VAL A 290 -4.43 -9.46 15.27
N ILE A 291 -5.39 -9.06 14.44
CA ILE A 291 -6.77 -8.80 14.81
C ILE A 291 -7.58 -10.08 14.54
N LEU A 292 -8.25 -10.60 15.54
CA LEU A 292 -9.17 -11.73 15.43
C LEU A 292 -10.60 -11.22 15.65
N LYS A 293 -11.46 -11.35 14.64
CA LYS A 293 -12.87 -10.97 14.71
C LYS A 293 -13.73 -12.19 15.02
N GLY A 294 -14.84 -11.99 15.78
CA GLY A 294 -15.71 -13.07 16.18
C GLY A 294 -15.09 -14.01 17.26
N CYS A 295 -14.07 -13.52 17.96
CA CYS A 295 -13.36 -14.27 19.00
C CYS A 295 -13.55 -13.57 20.35
N ALA A 296 -14.50 -14.07 21.14
CA ALA A 296 -14.71 -13.66 22.54
C ALA A 296 -14.07 -14.62 23.55
N ASP A 297 -13.62 -15.80 23.11
CA ASP A 297 -13.04 -16.81 23.99
C ASP A 297 -11.52 -16.73 24.07
N LEU A 298 -11.02 -16.38 25.25
CA LEU A 298 -9.60 -16.26 25.52
C LEU A 298 -8.83 -17.56 25.27
N LYS A 299 -9.44 -18.73 25.50
CA LYS A 299 -8.74 -20.02 25.29
C LYS A 299 -8.43 -20.23 23.81
N SER A 300 -9.38 -19.93 22.95
CA SER A 300 -9.19 -20.02 21.48
C SER A 300 -8.13 -19.05 20.98
N VAL A 301 -8.13 -17.81 21.47
CA VAL A 301 -7.11 -16.79 21.11
C VAL A 301 -5.73 -17.21 21.62
N HIS A 302 -5.64 -17.72 22.86
CA HIS A 302 -4.39 -18.21 23.42
C HIS A 302 -3.85 -19.42 22.63
N ALA A 303 -4.72 -20.38 22.29
CA ALA A 303 -4.33 -21.56 21.50
C ALA A 303 -3.78 -21.14 20.11
N PHE A 304 -4.40 -20.16 19.47
CA PHE A 304 -3.91 -19.60 18.21
C PHE A 304 -2.54 -18.91 18.38
N ALA A 305 -2.38 -18.07 19.39
CA ALA A 305 -1.09 -17.41 19.67
C ALA A 305 0.02 -18.43 19.97
N GLU A 306 -0.27 -19.50 20.73
CA GLU A 306 0.66 -20.61 20.97
C GLU A 306 1.01 -21.37 19.69
N GLN A 307 0.05 -21.58 18.80
CA GLN A 307 0.32 -22.19 17.50
C GLN A 307 1.29 -21.33 16.67
N LEU A 308 1.10 -20.00 16.64
CA LEU A 308 2.03 -19.07 16.00
C LEU A 308 3.40 -19.13 16.64
N ARG A 309 3.47 -19.07 17.98
CA ARG A 309 4.73 -19.12 18.73
C ARG A 309 5.54 -20.38 18.39
N VAL A 310 4.90 -21.55 18.46
CA VAL A 310 5.55 -22.84 18.13
C VAL A 310 6.01 -22.86 16.68
N LYS A 311 5.20 -22.34 15.75
CA LYS A 311 5.57 -22.30 14.32
C LYS A 311 6.76 -21.38 14.07
N ILE A 312 6.79 -20.20 14.69
CA ILE A 312 7.95 -19.29 14.60
C ILE A 312 9.19 -19.94 15.20
N GLN A 313 9.09 -20.55 16.36
CA GLN A 313 10.19 -21.29 16.99
C GLN A 313 10.71 -22.45 16.12
N SER A 314 9.87 -23.03 15.28
CA SER A 314 10.25 -24.12 14.37
C SER A 314 10.93 -23.65 13.09
N LEU A 315 11.00 -22.35 12.83
CA LEU A 315 11.66 -21.80 11.64
C LEU A 315 13.15 -22.21 11.62
N ARG A 316 13.60 -22.65 10.46
CA ARG A 316 15.01 -22.99 10.20
C ARG A 316 15.50 -22.13 9.05
N ILE A 317 16.35 -21.17 9.36
CA ILE A 317 16.91 -20.25 8.38
C ILE A 317 18.36 -20.65 8.12
N ARG A 318 18.69 -20.94 6.85
CA ARG A 318 20.03 -21.33 6.42
C ARG A 318 20.84 -20.10 6.00
N VAL A 319 22.07 -19.99 6.44
CA VAL A 319 22.98 -18.94 6.00
C VAL A 319 23.70 -19.42 4.72
N ARG A 320 23.44 -18.73 3.59
CA ARG A 320 24.05 -19.12 2.28
C ARG A 320 25.59 -19.16 2.27
N SER A 321 26.27 -18.42 3.15
CA SER A 321 27.74 -18.31 3.18
C SER A 321 28.44 -19.30 4.10
N SER A 322 27.71 -20.00 4.94
CA SER A 322 28.24 -21.02 5.83
C SER A 322 27.17 -22.08 6.03
N ASP A 323 27.51 -23.34 5.99
CA ASP A 323 26.58 -24.47 6.21
C ASP A 323 26.02 -24.51 7.65
N LYS A 324 26.04 -23.36 8.35
CA LYS A 324 25.54 -23.20 9.72
C LYS A 324 24.05 -22.89 9.68
N MET A 325 23.30 -23.70 10.42
CA MET A 325 21.94 -23.37 10.80
C MET A 325 21.98 -22.22 11.82
N LEU A 326 21.08 -21.25 11.65
CA LEU A 326 20.94 -20.17 12.63
C LEU A 326 20.36 -20.67 13.96
N ASP A 327 20.63 -19.91 15.02
CA ASP A 327 19.99 -20.10 16.31
C ASP A 327 18.46 -20.04 16.17
N THR A 328 17.77 -20.74 17.06
CA THR A 328 16.31 -20.77 17.07
C THR A 328 15.75 -19.38 17.31
N ILE A 329 14.93 -18.89 16.36
CA ILE A 329 14.22 -17.62 16.48
C ILE A 329 12.97 -17.87 17.31
N THR A 330 12.75 -17.04 18.32
CA THR A 330 11.54 -17.08 19.16
C THR A 330 10.83 -15.75 19.14
N ALA A 331 9.57 -15.73 19.55
CA ALA A 331 8.79 -14.52 19.73
C ALA A 331 7.96 -14.58 21.01
N SER A 332 7.78 -13.44 21.63
CA SER A 332 6.90 -13.23 22.78
C SER A 332 5.56 -12.67 22.33
N PHE A 333 4.49 -13.01 23.02
CA PHE A 333 3.11 -12.66 22.63
C PHE A 333 2.34 -12.06 23.79
N GLY A 334 1.57 -10.99 23.50
CA GLY A 334 0.59 -10.39 24.38
C GLY A 334 -0.80 -10.46 23.78
N ILE A 335 -1.80 -10.80 24.58
CA ILE A 335 -3.20 -10.92 24.15
C ILE A 335 -4.06 -9.91 24.93
N ALA A 336 -4.93 -9.19 24.22
CA ALA A 336 -6.03 -8.43 24.79
C ALA A 336 -7.35 -8.80 24.12
N LEU A 337 -8.38 -9.09 24.94
CA LEU A 337 -9.75 -9.20 24.45
C LEU A 337 -10.43 -7.84 24.49
N PHE A 338 -11.34 -7.59 23.56
CA PHE A 338 -12.17 -6.41 23.59
C PHE A 338 -13.03 -6.35 24.86
N GLU A 339 -13.06 -5.22 25.50
CA GLU A 339 -13.92 -4.91 26.64
C GLU A 339 -14.83 -3.71 26.27
N ALA A 340 -16.02 -3.68 26.84
CA ALA A 340 -16.97 -2.61 26.57
C ALA A 340 -16.37 -1.25 26.96
N GLY A 341 -16.29 -0.34 25.97
CA GLY A 341 -15.66 0.98 26.14
C GLY A 341 -14.23 1.07 25.65
N ASP A 342 -13.66 -0.03 25.12
CA ASP A 342 -12.33 0.04 24.49
C ASP A 342 -12.32 0.94 23.27
N ASN A 343 -11.23 1.64 23.13
CA ASN A 343 -10.80 2.33 21.93
C ASN A 343 -9.47 1.73 21.44
N LEU A 344 -8.95 2.26 20.35
CA LEU A 344 -7.69 1.82 19.76
C LEU A 344 -6.53 1.83 20.79
N GLU A 345 -6.43 2.88 21.59
CA GLU A 345 -5.34 3.07 22.54
C GLU A 345 -5.43 2.10 23.73
N THR A 346 -6.63 1.89 24.29
CA THR A 346 -6.81 1.06 25.48
C THR A 346 -6.53 -0.41 25.20
N ILE A 347 -7.02 -0.95 24.08
CA ILE A 347 -6.79 -2.36 23.73
C ILE A 347 -5.31 -2.59 23.34
N LEU A 348 -4.67 -1.64 22.65
CA LEU A 348 -3.24 -1.69 22.34
C LEU A 348 -2.40 -1.70 23.61
N THR A 349 -2.68 -0.81 24.56
CA THR A 349 -1.96 -0.74 25.83
C THR A 349 -2.06 -2.05 26.59
N ARG A 350 -3.25 -2.67 26.69
CA ARG A 350 -3.42 -3.97 27.37
C ARG A 350 -2.65 -5.09 26.68
N ALA A 351 -2.64 -5.12 25.35
CA ALA A 351 -1.89 -6.12 24.60
C ALA A 351 -0.38 -5.94 24.75
N ASP A 352 0.11 -4.67 24.78
CA ASP A 352 1.52 -4.33 24.99
C ASP A 352 1.98 -4.67 26.42
N ASP A 353 1.16 -4.36 27.44
CA ASP A 353 1.43 -4.74 28.83
C ASP A 353 1.58 -6.26 28.97
N ALA A 354 0.69 -7.03 28.32
CA ALA A 354 0.78 -8.49 28.29
C ALA A 354 2.05 -8.97 27.57
N LEU A 355 2.41 -8.38 26.44
CA LEU A 355 3.64 -8.66 25.70
C LEU A 355 4.88 -8.36 26.55
N TYR A 356 4.86 -7.25 27.25
CA TYR A 356 5.94 -6.86 28.17
C TYR A 356 6.10 -7.90 29.30
N GLN A 357 5.01 -8.42 29.87
CA GLN A 357 5.06 -9.49 30.86
C GLN A 357 5.64 -10.78 30.26
N ALA A 358 5.27 -11.14 29.03
CA ALA A 358 5.86 -12.28 28.33
C ALA A 358 7.39 -12.13 28.20
N LYS A 359 7.86 -10.95 27.80
CA LYS A 359 9.30 -10.65 27.68
C LYS A 359 10.02 -10.72 29.02
N ARG A 360 9.41 -10.25 30.11
CA ARG A 360 9.98 -10.30 31.48
C ARG A 360 10.01 -11.69 32.11
N SER A 361 9.02 -12.52 31.81
CA SER A 361 8.85 -13.86 32.37
C SER A 361 9.71 -14.94 31.69
N GLY A 362 10.65 -14.55 30.82
CA GLY A 362 11.59 -15.48 30.17
C GLY A 362 11.47 -15.57 28.66
N ARG A 363 10.63 -14.73 28.04
CA ARG A 363 10.39 -14.71 26.59
C ARG A 363 9.78 -16.00 26.02
N ASN A 364 9.62 -16.10 24.69
CA ASN A 364 9.11 -17.27 23.98
C ASN A 364 7.83 -17.85 24.63
N GLN A 365 6.88 -17.01 24.94
CA GLN A 365 5.64 -17.37 25.63
C GLN A 365 4.50 -16.40 25.31
N VAL A 366 3.29 -16.80 25.67
CA VAL A 366 2.07 -16.03 25.47
C VAL A 366 1.55 -15.54 26.84
N HIS A 367 1.28 -14.25 26.96
CA HIS A 367 0.66 -13.62 28.14
C HIS A 367 -0.63 -12.86 27.75
N ARG A 368 -1.43 -12.51 28.78
CA ARG A 368 -2.69 -11.74 28.67
C ARG A 368 -2.71 -10.61 29.70
#